data_c2346b319951f2970e8fa4e370e54ed6
#
_entry.id   c2346b319951f2970e8fa4e370e54ed6
#
_cell.length_a   1.000
_cell.length_b   1.000
_cell.length_c   1.000
_cell.angle_alpha   90.00
_cell.angle_beta   90.00
_cell.angle_gamma   90.00
#
_symmetry.space_group_name_H-M   'P 1'
#
loop_
_entity.id
_entity.type
_entity.pdbx_description
1 polymer ?
#
loop_
_entity_poly.entity_id
_entity_poly.type
_entity_poly.pdbx_seq_one_letter_code
_entity_poly.pdbx_strand_id
1 'polypeptide(L)'
;MKEGMIILKLISNVLTKEQAKEIVNWKYEGIYEIYNLSTWDELVKSGCSLCDDIKRNSFRGYLDEDEQLVGFTNLLDEGDEVFFGIGLNPKMCGKGIGKIITKMAIEESKRRFKGKDIKLEVRTWNDRAINCYKSQGFEIIDMINNKTYIGYGEFYIMKYFNS
;
A
#
# COMPACT_ATOMS: atom_id res chain seq x y z
N MET A 1 27.51 -8.51 -24.59
CA MET A 1 26.12 -8.03 -24.74
C MET A 1 25.55 -7.77 -23.36
N LYS A 2 25.17 -6.56 -23.09
CA LYS A 2 24.50 -6.29 -21.82
C LYS A 2 23.13 -6.91 -21.88
N GLU A 3 22.79 -7.76 -20.94
CA GLU A 3 21.43 -8.22 -20.77
C GLU A 3 20.53 -7.00 -20.62
N GLY A 4 19.47 -6.92 -21.42
CA GLY A 4 18.55 -5.81 -21.36
C GLY A 4 17.93 -5.69 -19.98
N MET A 5 18.00 -4.51 -19.37
CA MET A 5 17.24 -4.23 -18.15
C MET A 5 15.76 -4.36 -18.46
N ILE A 6 15.09 -5.27 -17.75
CA ILE A 6 13.63 -5.34 -17.79
C ILE A 6 13.11 -4.15 -17.00
N ILE A 7 12.61 -3.14 -17.72
CA ILE A 7 11.95 -2.00 -17.09
C ILE A 7 10.49 -2.34 -16.96
N LEU A 8 10.05 -2.56 -15.72
CA LEU A 8 8.64 -2.80 -15.44
C LEU A 8 7.90 -1.46 -15.49
N LYS A 9 6.97 -1.34 -16.44
CA LYS A 9 6.11 -0.17 -16.56
C LYS A 9 4.77 -0.45 -15.89
N LEU A 10 4.40 0.42 -14.97
CA LEU A 10 3.10 0.37 -14.31
C LEU A 10 2.31 1.63 -14.66
N ILE A 11 0.99 1.45 -14.78
CA ILE A 11 0.05 2.56 -14.96
C ILE A 11 -0.83 2.61 -13.72
N SER A 12 -0.99 3.79 -13.10
CA SER A 12 -1.87 3.98 -11.97
C SER A 12 -3.13 4.74 -12.36
N ASN A 13 -4.26 4.27 -11.83
CA ASN A 13 -5.57 4.90 -12.02
C ASN A 13 -6.34 4.83 -10.70
N VAL A 14 -7.37 5.66 -10.56
CA VAL A 14 -8.29 5.55 -9.42
C VAL A 14 -8.83 4.12 -9.38
N LEU A 15 -8.79 3.51 -8.20
CA LEU A 15 -9.20 2.13 -8.01
C LEU A 15 -10.70 1.98 -8.33
N THR A 16 -11.02 1.01 -9.19
CA THR A 16 -12.41 0.68 -9.53
C THR A 16 -13.03 -0.25 -8.48
N LYS A 17 -14.35 -0.33 -8.47
CA LYS A 17 -15.07 -1.26 -7.60
C LYS A 17 -14.71 -2.71 -7.92
N GLU A 18 -14.57 -3.05 -9.19
CA GLU A 18 -14.18 -4.38 -9.65
C GLU A 18 -12.78 -4.74 -9.15
N GLN A 19 -11.84 -3.80 -9.22
CA GLN A 19 -10.49 -3.98 -8.69
C GLN A 19 -10.51 -4.14 -7.17
N ALA A 20 -11.34 -3.36 -6.46
CA ALA A 20 -11.51 -3.50 -5.02
C ALA A 20 -12.00 -4.90 -4.64
N LYS A 21 -12.96 -5.45 -5.40
CA LYS A 21 -13.45 -6.82 -5.20
C LYS A 21 -12.37 -7.87 -5.44
N GLU A 22 -11.52 -7.66 -6.45
CA GLU A 22 -10.37 -8.53 -6.69
C GLU A 22 -9.40 -8.52 -5.51
N ILE A 23 -9.08 -7.34 -4.99
CA ILE A 23 -8.20 -7.17 -3.83
C ILE A 23 -8.74 -7.93 -2.60
N VAL A 24 -10.03 -7.85 -2.36
CA VAL A 24 -10.67 -8.55 -1.23
C VAL A 24 -10.45 -10.07 -1.30
N ASN A 25 -10.32 -10.60 -2.51
CA ASN A 25 -10.10 -12.04 -2.74
C ASN A 25 -8.62 -12.44 -2.76
N TRP A 26 -7.69 -11.49 -2.66
CA TRP A 26 -6.28 -11.83 -2.55
C TRP A 26 -6.03 -12.59 -1.25
N LYS A 27 -5.25 -13.67 -1.34
CA LYS A 27 -4.89 -14.50 -0.19
C LYS A 27 -3.38 -14.61 -0.08
N TYR A 28 -2.88 -14.20 1.08
CA TYR A 28 -1.47 -14.29 1.43
C TYR A 28 -1.26 -15.55 2.27
N GLU A 29 -0.06 -16.10 2.21
CA GLU A 29 0.31 -17.33 2.90
C GLU A 29 1.31 -17.07 4.03
N GLY A 30 1.45 -18.03 4.94
CA GLY A 30 2.40 -17.98 6.05
C GLY A 30 2.09 -16.83 7.01
N ILE A 31 3.12 -16.15 7.47
CA ILE A 31 2.98 -15.02 8.41
C ILE A 31 2.18 -13.87 7.81
N TYR A 32 2.08 -13.80 6.48
CA TYR A 32 1.35 -12.73 5.79
C TYR A 32 -0.17 -12.97 5.72
N GLU A 33 -0.67 -14.12 6.17
CA GLU A 33 -2.11 -14.39 6.25
C GLU A 33 -2.86 -13.34 7.06
N ILE A 34 -2.18 -12.67 7.96
CA ILE A 34 -2.73 -11.58 8.78
C ILE A 34 -3.28 -10.42 7.93
N TYR A 35 -2.82 -10.29 6.69
CA TYR A 35 -3.27 -9.25 5.77
C TYR A 35 -4.48 -9.68 4.93
N ASN A 36 -4.93 -10.93 5.07
CA ASN A 36 -6.12 -11.41 4.37
C ASN A 36 -7.36 -10.66 4.87
N LEU A 37 -8.17 -10.19 3.93
CA LEU A 37 -9.39 -9.48 4.24
C LEU A 37 -10.56 -10.45 4.41
N SER A 38 -11.58 -10.03 5.14
CA SER A 38 -12.83 -10.75 5.25
C SER A 38 -13.64 -10.60 3.96
N THR A 39 -14.87 -11.10 3.93
CA THR A 39 -15.71 -11.04 2.74
C THR A 39 -16.12 -9.61 2.41
N TRP A 40 -16.47 -9.37 1.14
CA TRP A 40 -16.96 -8.07 0.69
C TRP A 40 -18.13 -7.57 1.55
N ASP A 41 -19.11 -8.45 1.81
CA ASP A 41 -20.29 -8.07 2.60
C ASP A 41 -19.95 -7.67 4.03
N GLU A 42 -19.03 -8.38 4.66
CA GLU A 42 -18.54 -8.06 6.02
C GLU A 42 -17.79 -6.72 6.03
N LEU A 43 -16.97 -6.47 5.01
CA LEU A 43 -16.23 -5.22 4.86
C LEU A 43 -17.17 -4.03 4.64
N VAL A 44 -18.21 -4.21 3.84
CA VAL A 44 -19.24 -3.18 3.64
C VAL A 44 -19.91 -2.84 4.97
N LYS A 45 -20.29 -3.85 5.76
CA LYS A 45 -20.92 -3.66 7.06
C LYS A 45 -20.02 -2.94 8.05
N SER A 46 -18.71 -3.20 8.00
CA SER A 46 -17.73 -2.56 8.89
C SER A 46 -17.34 -1.14 8.45
N GLY A 47 -17.82 -0.68 7.32
CA GLY A 47 -17.49 0.65 6.80
C GLY A 47 -16.09 0.77 6.20
N CYS A 48 -15.56 -0.32 5.67
CA CYS A 48 -14.24 -0.35 5.05
C CYS A 48 -14.15 0.63 3.87
N SER A 49 -13.14 1.47 3.88
CA SER A 49 -12.95 2.50 2.84
C SER A 49 -12.82 1.93 1.43
N LEU A 50 -12.22 0.74 1.31
CA LEU A 50 -12.07 0.04 0.04
C LEU A 50 -13.42 -0.25 -0.62
N CYS A 51 -14.45 -0.49 0.18
CA CYS A 51 -15.80 -0.84 -0.27
C CYS A 51 -16.73 0.36 -0.44
N ASP A 52 -16.29 1.55 -0.04
CA ASP A 52 -17.09 2.77 -0.11
C ASP A 52 -16.78 3.53 -1.40
N ASP A 53 -17.82 3.83 -2.20
CA ASP A 53 -17.65 4.44 -3.52
C ASP A 53 -17.00 5.83 -3.47
N ILE A 54 -17.19 6.58 -2.37
CA ILE A 54 -16.59 7.90 -2.20
C ILE A 54 -15.17 7.79 -1.65
N LYS A 55 -14.99 7.04 -0.58
CA LYS A 55 -13.69 6.86 0.08
C LYS A 55 -12.67 6.14 -0.83
N ARG A 56 -13.15 5.30 -1.74
CA ARG A 56 -12.29 4.61 -2.71
C ARG A 56 -11.55 5.57 -3.63
N ASN A 57 -11.99 6.81 -3.76
CA ASN A 57 -11.31 7.81 -4.59
C ASN A 57 -9.89 8.14 -4.10
N SER A 58 -9.57 7.85 -2.84
CA SER A 58 -8.21 8.02 -2.31
C SER A 58 -7.27 6.87 -2.69
N PHE A 59 -7.81 5.79 -3.22
CA PHE A 59 -7.05 4.60 -3.63
C PHE A 59 -6.63 4.68 -5.09
N ARG A 60 -5.48 4.06 -5.38
CA ARG A 60 -5.00 3.86 -6.77
C ARG A 60 -4.74 2.38 -7.01
N GLY A 61 -5.12 1.90 -8.18
CA GLY A 61 -4.74 0.58 -8.66
C GLY A 61 -3.59 0.72 -9.64
N TYR A 62 -2.67 -0.24 -9.62
CA TYR A 62 -1.50 -0.26 -10.49
C TYR A 62 -1.59 -1.46 -11.41
N LEU A 63 -1.54 -1.20 -12.71
CA LEU A 63 -1.65 -2.22 -13.76
C LEU A 63 -0.31 -2.40 -14.46
N ASP A 64 0.04 -3.64 -14.77
CA ASP A 64 1.19 -3.95 -15.61
C ASP A 64 0.84 -3.86 -17.10
N GLU A 65 1.78 -4.22 -17.96
CA GLU A 65 1.59 -4.17 -19.42
C GLU A 65 0.53 -5.15 -19.94
N ASP A 66 0.23 -6.21 -19.18
CA ASP A 66 -0.82 -7.18 -19.46
C ASP A 66 -2.16 -6.80 -18.82
N GLU A 67 -2.28 -5.56 -18.33
CA GLU A 67 -3.47 -5.03 -17.67
C GLU A 67 -3.86 -5.80 -16.40
N GLN A 68 -2.90 -6.49 -15.77
CA GLN A 68 -3.11 -7.17 -14.49
C GLN A 68 -2.93 -6.19 -13.34
N LEU A 69 -3.83 -6.28 -12.35
CA LEU A 69 -3.71 -5.50 -11.12
C LEU A 69 -2.61 -6.08 -10.25
N VAL A 70 -1.49 -5.38 -10.15
CA VAL A 70 -0.31 -5.86 -9.41
C VAL A 70 -0.23 -5.31 -7.99
N GLY A 71 -0.96 -4.25 -7.71
CA GLY A 71 -0.98 -3.65 -6.38
C GLY A 71 -1.94 -2.48 -6.30
N PHE A 72 -2.08 -1.94 -5.09
CA PHE A 72 -2.86 -0.75 -4.85
C PHE A 72 -2.22 0.10 -3.75
N THR A 73 -2.58 1.38 -3.73
CA THR A 73 -2.19 2.29 -2.65
C THR A 73 -3.38 3.07 -2.17
N ASN A 74 -3.28 3.56 -0.95
CA ASN A 74 -4.16 4.56 -0.39
C ASN A 74 -3.32 5.75 0.06
N LEU A 75 -3.68 6.96 -0.36
CA LEU A 75 -3.09 8.21 0.10
C LEU A 75 -4.21 9.02 0.76
N LEU A 76 -4.21 9.03 2.08
CA LEU A 76 -5.23 9.71 2.87
C LEU A 76 -4.67 11.00 3.47
N ASP A 77 -5.24 12.15 3.07
CA ASP A 77 -4.86 13.45 3.64
C ASP A 77 -5.43 13.57 5.06
N GLU A 78 -4.54 13.54 6.05
CA GLU A 78 -4.90 13.68 7.46
C GLU A 78 -4.73 15.12 7.98
N GLY A 79 -4.50 16.08 7.10
CA GLY A 79 -4.28 17.48 7.43
C GLY A 79 -2.81 17.87 7.41
N ASP A 80 -2.07 17.55 8.44
CA ASP A 80 -0.64 17.87 8.53
C ASP A 80 0.23 16.94 7.70
N GLU A 81 -0.21 15.70 7.51
CA GLU A 81 0.53 14.68 6.81
C GLU A 81 -0.41 13.77 6.02
N VAL A 82 0.17 12.98 5.12
CA VAL A 82 -0.56 12.00 4.30
C VAL A 82 -0.31 10.61 4.86
N PHE A 83 -1.37 9.87 5.15
CA PHE A 83 -1.26 8.46 5.53
C PHE A 83 -1.20 7.61 4.28
N PHE A 84 -0.19 6.72 4.22
CA PHE A 84 0.08 5.85 3.08
C PHE A 84 -0.17 4.40 3.43
N GLY A 85 -1.00 3.75 2.63
CA GLY A 85 -1.21 2.31 2.67
C GLY A 85 -0.87 1.68 1.33
N ILE A 86 -0.39 0.45 1.33
CA ILE A 86 -0.04 -0.30 0.12
C ILE A 86 -0.37 -1.77 0.29
N GLY A 87 -0.84 -2.39 -0.79
CA GLY A 87 -0.99 -3.84 -0.89
C GLY A 87 -0.52 -4.33 -2.24
N LEU A 88 0.10 -5.50 -2.25
CA LEU A 88 0.58 -6.14 -3.48
C LEU A 88 -0.22 -7.41 -3.76
N ASN A 89 -0.47 -7.66 -5.04
CA ASN A 89 -1.01 -8.95 -5.47
C ASN A 89 -0.08 -10.06 -4.97
N PRO A 90 -0.59 -11.07 -4.24
CA PRO A 90 0.25 -12.14 -3.69
C PRO A 90 1.13 -12.85 -4.71
N LYS A 91 0.67 -12.96 -5.95
CA LYS A 91 1.42 -13.57 -7.05
C LYS A 91 2.60 -12.73 -7.51
N MET A 92 2.61 -11.44 -7.14
CA MET A 92 3.60 -10.46 -7.61
C MET A 92 4.60 -10.07 -6.53
N CYS A 93 4.49 -10.64 -5.33
CA CYS A 93 5.43 -10.35 -4.24
C CYS A 93 6.84 -10.87 -4.56
N GLY A 94 7.86 -10.16 -4.07
CA GLY A 94 9.26 -10.54 -4.25
C GLY A 94 9.87 -10.18 -5.60
N LYS A 95 9.16 -9.41 -6.46
CA LYS A 95 9.62 -9.02 -7.79
C LYS A 95 10.06 -7.54 -7.89
N GLY A 96 10.20 -6.85 -6.75
CA GLY A 96 10.57 -5.44 -6.72
C GLY A 96 9.43 -4.47 -7.04
N ILE A 97 8.22 -4.96 -7.24
CA ILE A 97 7.03 -4.14 -7.57
C ILE A 97 6.70 -3.17 -6.44
N GLY A 98 6.85 -3.59 -5.19
CA GLY A 98 6.59 -2.74 -4.04
C GLY A 98 7.42 -1.46 -4.04
N LYS A 99 8.68 -1.54 -4.45
CA LYS A 99 9.56 -0.37 -4.56
C LYS A 99 9.09 0.60 -5.63
N ILE A 100 8.66 0.07 -6.77
CA ILE A 100 8.16 0.87 -7.90
C ILE A 100 6.87 1.58 -7.49
N ILE A 101 5.92 0.86 -6.90
CA ILE A 101 4.64 1.43 -6.45
C ILE A 101 4.87 2.48 -5.36
N THR A 102 5.74 2.20 -4.39
CA THR A 102 6.05 3.15 -3.32
C THR A 102 6.62 4.45 -3.90
N LYS A 103 7.56 4.35 -4.84
CA LYS A 103 8.12 5.53 -5.51
C LYS A 103 7.04 6.31 -6.26
N MET A 104 6.18 5.63 -6.99
CA MET A 104 5.07 6.28 -7.72
C MET A 104 4.11 6.98 -6.75
N ALA A 105 3.81 6.37 -5.62
CA ALA A 105 2.94 6.94 -4.60
C ALA A 105 3.56 8.19 -3.95
N ILE A 106 4.85 8.17 -3.68
CA ILE A 106 5.57 9.34 -3.16
C ILE A 106 5.45 10.51 -4.16
N GLU A 107 5.70 10.25 -5.42
CA GLU A 107 5.60 11.27 -6.47
C GLU A 107 4.18 11.81 -6.63
N GLU A 108 3.18 10.94 -6.54
CA GLU A 108 1.78 11.35 -6.57
C GLU A 108 1.43 12.22 -5.37
N SER A 109 1.87 11.82 -4.17
CA SER A 109 1.64 12.59 -2.95
C SER A 109 2.24 13.99 -3.03
N LYS A 110 3.45 14.11 -3.59
CA LYS A 110 4.09 15.40 -3.81
C LYS A 110 3.29 16.32 -4.73
N ARG A 111 2.63 15.75 -5.73
CA ARG A 111 1.78 16.52 -6.65
C ARG A 111 0.45 16.92 -6.02
N ARG A 112 -0.21 15.97 -5.34
CA ARG A 112 -1.56 16.16 -4.80
C ARG A 112 -1.57 16.89 -3.47
N PHE A 113 -0.57 16.67 -2.64
CA PHE A 113 -0.52 17.15 -1.26
C PHE A 113 0.82 17.85 -1.01
N LYS A 114 1.03 18.95 -1.71
CA LYS A 114 2.30 19.69 -1.70
C LYS A 114 2.80 20.01 -0.31
N GLY A 115 4.05 19.71 -0.05
CA GLY A 115 4.74 20.03 1.19
C GLY A 115 4.38 19.15 2.38
N LYS A 116 3.51 18.16 2.22
CA LYS A 116 3.13 17.27 3.33
C LYS A 116 4.05 16.05 3.39
N ASP A 117 4.44 15.70 4.61
CA ASP A 117 5.17 14.46 4.87
C ASP A 117 4.23 13.26 4.66
N ILE A 118 4.81 12.09 4.45
CA ILE A 118 4.07 10.86 4.25
C ILE A 118 4.37 9.93 5.41
N LYS A 119 3.32 9.42 6.05
CA LYS A 119 3.42 8.51 7.20
C LYS A 119 2.84 7.14 6.83
N LEU A 120 3.48 6.08 7.32
CA LEU A 120 2.93 4.73 7.26
C LEU A 120 3.14 4.00 8.57
N GLU A 121 2.38 2.94 8.76
CA GLU A 121 2.55 2.00 9.85
C GLU A 121 2.87 0.62 9.26
N VAL A 122 3.85 -0.07 9.83
CA VAL A 122 4.27 -1.39 9.37
C VAL A 122 4.57 -2.27 10.57
N ARG A 123 4.14 -3.53 10.52
CA ARG A 123 4.44 -4.48 11.58
C ARG A 123 5.95 -4.66 11.74
N THR A 124 6.42 -4.67 12.97
CA THR A 124 7.85 -4.70 13.28
C THR A 124 8.58 -5.94 12.74
N TRP A 125 7.84 -7.03 12.54
CA TRP A 125 8.41 -8.27 11.98
C TRP A 125 8.45 -8.29 10.45
N ASN A 126 7.82 -7.34 9.78
CA ASN A 126 7.72 -7.35 8.31
C ASN A 126 8.95 -6.70 7.66
N ASP A 127 10.07 -7.39 7.75
CA ASP A 127 11.37 -6.90 7.25
C ASP A 127 11.34 -6.56 5.77
N ARG A 128 10.60 -7.36 4.98
CA ARG A 128 10.48 -7.12 3.53
C ARG A 128 9.88 -5.76 3.23
N ALA A 129 8.78 -5.43 3.90
CA ALA A 129 8.13 -4.13 3.71
C ALA A 129 9.00 -2.99 4.26
N ILE A 130 9.56 -3.17 5.47
CA ILE A 130 10.43 -2.16 6.09
C ILE A 130 11.61 -1.82 5.17
N ASN A 131 12.28 -2.82 4.63
CA ASN A 131 13.40 -2.61 3.71
C ASN A 131 12.98 -1.92 2.43
N CYS A 132 11.80 -2.27 1.91
CA CYS A 132 11.21 -1.62 0.74
C CYS A 132 11.03 -0.12 1.00
N TYR A 133 10.41 0.25 2.11
CA TYR A 133 10.15 1.65 2.45
C TYR A 133 11.43 2.43 2.72
N LYS A 134 12.39 1.83 3.45
CA LYS A 134 13.70 2.44 3.67
C LYS A 134 14.41 2.74 2.35
N SER A 135 14.33 1.81 1.40
CA SER A 135 14.97 1.99 0.09
C SER A 135 14.42 3.20 -0.68
N GLN A 136 13.20 3.63 -0.36
CA GLN A 136 12.54 4.76 -1.00
C GLN A 136 12.59 6.04 -0.15
N GLY A 137 13.32 6.03 0.95
CA GLY A 137 13.58 7.23 1.76
C GLY A 137 12.75 7.36 3.03
N PHE A 138 11.94 6.37 3.38
CA PHE A 138 11.25 6.36 4.66
C PHE A 138 12.21 6.04 5.81
N GLU A 139 11.97 6.65 6.96
CA GLU A 139 12.73 6.43 8.18
C GLU A 139 11.80 5.97 9.30
N ILE A 140 12.29 5.06 10.15
CA ILE A 140 11.56 4.67 11.36
C ILE A 140 11.66 5.83 12.34
N ILE A 141 10.52 6.35 12.80
CA ILE A 141 10.48 7.47 13.75
C ILE A 141 9.90 7.06 15.11
N ASP A 142 9.15 5.97 15.18
CA ASP A 142 8.51 5.54 16.43
C ASP A 142 8.13 4.07 16.35
N MET A 143 7.80 3.51 17.50
CA MET A 143 7.26 2.16 17.65
C MET A 143 6.05 2.22 18.55
N ILE A 144 4.94 1.65 18.10
CA ILE A 144 3.67 1.68 18.81
C ILE A 144 3.06 0.28 18.94
N ASN A 145 2.20 0.11 19.94
CA ASN A 145 1.35 -1.06 20.06
C ASN A 145 -0.08 -0.65 19.74
N ASN A 146 -0.66 -1.25 18.72
CA ASN A 146 -2.04 -0.98 18.31
C ASN A 146 -2.91 -2.22 18.49
N LYS A 147 -4.15 -2.00 18.93
CA LYS A 147 -5.16 -3.03 18.95
C LYS A 147 -5.68 -3.22 17.53
N THR A 148 -5.60 -4.46 17.05
CA THR A 148 -6.19 -4.88 15.78
C THR A 148 -7.35 -5.83 16.05
N TYR A 149 -8.10 -6.19 15.01
CA TYR A 149 -9.20 -7.16 15.14
C TYR A 149 -8.74 -8.56 15.55
N ILE A 150 -7.44 -8.85 15.50
CA ILE A 150 -6.84 -10.11 15.94
C ILE A 150 -6.01 -9.96 17.23
N GLY A 151 -6.14 -8.84 17.94
CA GLY A 151 -5.39 -8.54 19.16
C GLY A 151 -4.40 -7.40 18.98
N TYR A 152 -3.49 -7.23 19.94
CA TYR A 152 -2.47 -6.19 19.87
C TYR A 152 -1.36 -6.59 18.90
N GLY A 153 -0.88 -5.62 18.13
CA GLY A 153 0.28 -5.76 17.26
C GLY A 153 1.27 -4.64 17.49
N GLU A 154 2.54 -4.96 17.32
CA GLU A 154 3.63 -3.99 17.40
C GLU A 154 3.92 -3.45 15.99
N PHE A 155 3.99 -2.13 15.88
CA PHE A 155 4.19 -1.44 14.60
C PHE A 155 5.29 -0.41 14.71
N TYR A 156 6.06 -0.26 13.64
CA TYR A 156 6.86 0.94 13.42
C TYR A 156 6.02 1.99 12.72
N ILE A 157 6.18 3.24 13.14
CA ILE A 157 5.75 4.39 12.37
C ILE A 157 6.96 4.81 11.53
N MET A 158 6.76 4.88 10.22
CA MET A 158 7.80 5.35 9.29
C MET A 158 7.31 6.62 8.61
N LYS A 159 8.24 7.51 8.31
CA LYS A 159 7.92 8.78 7.70
C LYS A 159 8.88 9.11 6.56
N TYR A 160 8.32 9.65 5.50
CA TYR A 160 9.05 10.28 4.41
C TYR A 160 8.88 11.79 4.56
N PHE A 161 9.98 12.48 4.81
CA PHE A 161 9.98 13.93 5.02
C PHE A 161 10.07 14.65 3.68
N ASN A 162 9.06 15.41 3.37
CA ASN A 162 8.95 16.17 2.12
C ASN A 162 9.33 17.62 2.34
N SER A 163 10.61 17.80 2.59
CA SER A 163 11.17 19.14 2.82
C SER A 163 11.83 19.72 1.57
#